data_9da4d98c7a7730c579ff7c749b54d92a
#
_entry.id   9da4d98c7a7730c579ff7c749b54d92a
#
_cell.length_a   1.000
_cell.length_b   1.000
_cell.length_c   1.000
_cell.angle_alpha   90.00
_cell.angle_beta   90.00
_cell.angle_gamma   90.00
#
_symmetry.space_group_name_H-M   'P 1'
#
loop_
_entity.id
_entity.type
_entity.pdbx_description
1 polymer ?
#
loop_
_entity_poly.entity_id
_entity_poly.type
_entity_poly.pdbx_seq_one_letter_code
_entity_poly.pdbx_strand_id
1 'polypeptide(L)'
;VLWKAECHFTNGTERVRYLRRHFYNGEEYMRFDSEVGEFRAVTELGRPNAKYRNGLKDFMEGRRTAVDWYCRHNYGVFDSFT
;
A
#
# COMPACT_ATOMS: atom_id res chain seq x y z
N VAL A 1 -3.96 15.58 -6.41
CA VAL A 1 -3.49 14.19 -6.26
C VAL A 1 -3.55 13.79 -4.80
N LEU A 2 -4.19 12.67 -4.54
CA LEU A 2 -4.44 12.18 -3.20
C LEU A 2 -4.06 10.71 -3.12
N TRP A 3 -3.55 10.26 -1.97
CA TRP A 3 -3.34 8.85 -1.73
C TRP A 3 -3.92 8.47 -0.37
N LYS A 4 -4.32 7.22 -0.25
CA LYS A 4 -4.84 6.66 1.00
C LYS A 4 -4.15 5.32 1.27
N ALA A 5 -3.80 5.09 2.53
CA ALA A 5 -3.20 3.84 2.95
C ALA A 5 -4.21 3.08 3.81
N GLU A 6 -4.38 1.79 3.52
CA GLU A 6 -5.30 0.91 4.24
C GLU A 6 -4.54 -0.30 4.74
N CYS A 7 -4.88 -0.73 5.95
CA CYS A 7 -4.35 -1.95 6.53
C CYS A 7 -5.53 -2.89 6.80
N HIS A 8 -5.45 -4.09 6.28
CA HIS A 8 -6.48 -5.11 6.44
C HIS A 8 -5.92 -6.26 7.27
N PHE A 9 -6.57 -6.53 8.40
CA PHE A 9 -6.12 -7.53 9.36
C PHE A 9 -7.07 -8.72 9.36
N THR A 10 -6.51 -9.92 9.32
CA THR A 10 -7.26 -11.17 9.44
C THR A 10 -6.58 -11.99 10.52
N ASN A 11 -7.35 -12.47 11.49
CA ASN A 11 -6.83 -13.19 12.66
C ASN A 11 -5.76 -12.36 13.39
N GLY A 12 -6.12 -11.11 13.77
CA GLY A 12 -5.18 -10.19 14.40
C GLY A 12 -4.08 -9.79 13.44
N THR A 13 -2.82 -10.00 13.80
CA THR A 13 -1.68 -9.68 12.94
C THR A 13 -1.13 -10.91 12.20
N GLU A 14 -1.83 -12.03 12.28
CA GLU A 14 -1.39 -13.26 11.61
C GLU A 14 -1.36 -13.09 10.09
N ARG A 15 -2.37 -12.37 9.56
CA ARG A 15 -2.39 -12.01 8.15
C ARG A 15 -2.69 -10.54 8.03
N VAL A 16 -1.76 -9.77 7.47
CA VAL A 16 -1.90 -8.33 7.29
C VAL A 16 -1.67 -7.99 5.82
N ARG A 17 -2.57 -7.18 5.28
CA ARG A 17 -2.47 -6.70 3.91
C ARG A 17 -2.40 -5.19 3.94
N TYR A 18 -1.38 -4.63 3.29
CA TYR A 18 -1.20 -3.19 3.13
C TYR A 18 -1.61 -2.80 1.72
N LEU A 19 -2.48 -1.79 1.62
CA LEU A 19 -2.97 -1.30 0.34
C LEU A 19 -2.79 0.20 0.30
N ARG A 20 -2.01 0.70 -0.67
CA ARG A 20 -1.82 2.13 -0.88
C ARG A 20 -2.47 2.51 -2.20
N ARG A 21 -3.49 3.36 -2.13
CA ARG A 21 -4.32 3.72 -3.28
C ARG A 21 -4.05 5.17 -3.66
N HIS A 22 -3.82 5.41 -4.94
CA HIS A 22 -3.53 6.74 -5.48
C HIS A 22 -4.68 7.21 -6.35
N PHE A 23 -5.12 8.44 -6.10
CA PHE A 23 -6.30 9.02 -6.75
C PHE A 23 -5.93 10.28 -7.52
N TYR A 24 -6.60 10.50 -8.62
CA TYR A 24 -6.52 11.73 -9.41
C TYR A 24 -7.93 12.12 -9.82
N ASN A 25 -8.36 13.35 -9.46
CA ASN A 25 -9.71 13.82 -9.70
C ASN A 25 -10.79 12.87 -9.18
N GLY A 26 -10.55 12.28 -7.99
CA GLY A 26 -11.50 11.38 -7.38
C GLY A 26 -11.50 9.97 -7.92
N GLU A 27 -10.66 9.67 -8.91
CA GLU A 27 -10.55 8.32 -9.48
C GLU A 27 -9.25 7.66 -9.06
N GLU A 28 -9.35 6.42 -8.60
CA GLU A 28 -8.15 5.62 -8.31
C GLU A 28 -7.49 5.23 -9.63
N TYR A 29 -6.19 5.57 -9.79
CA TYR A 29 -5.48 5.27 -11.02
C TYR A 29 -4.33 4.28 -10.83
N MET A 30 -3.86 4.10 -9.60
CA MET A 30 -2.73 3.21 -9.31
C MET A 30 -2.84 2.75 -7.86
N ARG A 31 -2.36 1.54 -7.59
CA ARG A 31 -2.32 1.03 -6.22
C ARG A 31 -1.10 0.15 -5.99
N PHE A 32 -0.63 0.14 -4.75
CA PHE A 32 0.35 -0.83 -4.28
C PHE A 32 -0.36 -1.77 -3.31
N ASP A 33 -0.25 -3.06 -3.56
CA ASP A 33 -0.86 -4.11 -2.75
C ASP A 33 0.26 -5.01 -2.26
N SER A 34 0.40 -5.16 -0.94
CA SER A 34 1.47 -5.97 -0.37
C SER A 34 1.38 -7.44 -0.78
N GLU A 35 0.18 -7.93 -1.08
CA GLU A 35 0.03 -9.30 -1.55
C GLU A 35 0.51 -9.51 -2.98
N VAL A 36 0.51 -8.45 -3.77
CA VAL A 36 1.04 -8.47 -5.14
C VAL A 36 2.54 -8.16 -5.14
N GLY A 37 2.97 -7.22 -4.30
CA GLY A 37 4.36 -6.85 -4.14
C GLY A 37 4.85 -5.81 -5.11
N GLU A 38 3.97 -5.22 -5.92
CA GLU A 38 4.35 -4.17 -6.85
C GLU A 38 3.15 -3.25 -7.12
N PHE A 39 3.44 -2.08 -7.70
CA PHE A 39 2.39 -1.16 -8.13
C PHE A 39 1.67 -1.73 -9.34
N ARG A 40 0.36 -1.56 -9.36
CA ARG A 40 -0.50 -1.95 -10.48
C ARG A 40 -1.36 -0.78 -10.91
N ALA A 41 -1.49 -0.60 -12.22
CA ALA A 41 -2.37 0.42 -12.75
C ALA A 41 -3.82 -0.04 -12.60
N VAL A 42 -4.67 0.87 -12.11
CA VAL A 42 -6.11 0.65 -12.07
C VAL A 42 -6.74 1.17 -13.34
N THR A 43 -6.20 2.29 -13.85
CA THR A 43 -6.64 2.86 -15.13
C THR A 43 -5.41 3.11 -16.01
N GLU A 44 -5.65 3.47 -17.26
CA GLU A 44 -4.59 3.80 -18.19
C GLU A 44 -3.64 4.88 -17.68
N LEU A 45 -4.19 5.84 -16.95
CA LEU A 45 -3.41 6.94 -16.35
C LEU A 45 -2.30 6.42 -15.44
N GLY A 46 -2.54 5.33 -14.74
CA GLY A 46 -1.57 4.78 -13.79
C GLY A 46 -0.45 3.96 -14.40
N ARG A 47 -0.57 3.54 -15.65
CA ARG A 47 0.42 2.64 -16.26
C ARG A 47 1.84 3.17 -16.28
N PRO A 48 2.10 4.38 -16.78
CA PRO A 48 3.49 4.88 -16.77
C PRO A 48 4.02 5.11 -15.36
N ASN A 49 3.18 5.56 -14.44
CA ASN A 49 3.58 5.78 -13.05
C ASN A 49 3.91 4.47 -12.34
N ALA A 50 3.09 3.45 -12.52
CA ALA A 50 3.33 2.14 -11.91
C ALA A 50 4.63 1.54 -12.43
N LYS A 51 4.86 1.61 -13.73
CA LYS A 51 6.08 1.10 -14.34
C LYS A 51 7.32 1.82 -13.82
N TYR A 52 7.24 3.15 -13.72
CA TYR A 52 8.35 3.95 -13.21
C TYR A 52 8.68 3.58 -11.76
N ARG A 53 7.68 3.54 -10.90
CA ARG A 53 7.88 3.25 -9.48
C ARG A 53 8.39 1.83 -9.24
N ASN A 54 7.88 0.86 -10.00
CA ASN A 54 8.33 -0.52 -9.88
C ASN A 54 9.81 -0.69 -10.26
N GLY A 55 10.35 0.24 -11.05
CA GLY A 55 11.76 0.22 -11.43
C GLY A 55 12.70 0.81 -10.38
N LEU A 56 12.17 1.43 -9.34
CA LEU A 56 12.97 2.05 -8.28
C LEU A 56 13.17 1.07 -7.14
N LYS A 57 14.29 0.34 -7.14
CA LYS A 57 14.55 -0.75 -6.19
C LYS A 57 14.41 -0.34 -4.73
N ASP A 58 15.11 0.71 -4.32
CA ASP A 58 15.09 1.14 -2.92
C ASP A 58 13.71 1.61 -2.48
N PHE A 59 13.02 2.32 -3.37
CA PHE A 59 11.66 2.76 -3.12
C PHE A 59 10.73 1.56 -2.94
N MET A 60 10.84 0.55 -3.81
CA MET A 60 9.99 -0.63 -3.74
C MET A 60 10.26 -1.46 -2.50
N GLU A 61 11.50 -1.54 -2.06
CA GLU A 61 11.83 -2.22 -0.81
C GLU A 61 11.09 -1.60 0.36
N GLY A 62 11.09 -0.27 0.45
CA GLY A 62 10.35 0.45 1.48
C GLY A 62 8.85 0.17 1.42
N ARG A 63 8.29 0.11 0.21
CA ARG A 63 6.86 -0.19 0.06
C ARG A 63 6.53 -1.62 0.47
N ARG A 64 7.39 -2.58 0.14
CA ARG A 64 7.16 -3.99 0.46
C ARG A 64 7.22 -4.25 1.96
N THR A 65 8.02 -3.49 2.70
CA THR A 65 8.10 -3.63 4.15
C THR A 65 7.07 -2.79 4.91
N ALA A 66 6.29 -1.97 4.19
CA ALA A 66 5.30 -1.09 4.83
C ALA A 66 4.28 -1.86 5.66
N VAL A 67 3.97 -3.09 5.27
CA VAL A 67 3.05 -3.94 6.02
C VAL A 67 3.55 -4.15 7.45
N ASP A 68 4.86 -4.20 7.66
CA ASP A 68 5.44 -4.39 8.98
C ASP A 68 5.50 -3.08 9.76
N TRP A 69 6.15 -2.04 9.20
CA TRP A 69 6.37 -0.83 9.98
C TRP A 69 5.15 0.09 10.01
N TYR A 70 4.25 -0.02 9.06
CA TYR A 70 3.04 0.81 9.03
C TYR A 70 1.84 0.08 9.64
N CYS A 71 1.52 -1.11 9.13
CA CYS A 71 0.31 -1.81 9.55
C CYS A 71 0.46 -2.50 10.90
N ARG A 72 1.49 -3.32 11.07
CA ARG A 72 1.67 -4.06 12.33
C ARG A 72 1.96 -3.15 13.50
N HIS A 73 2.76 -2.11 13.27
CA HIS A 73 3.04 -1.12 14.30
C HIS A 73 1.77 -0.40 14.73
N ASN A 74 0.97 0.07 13.77
CA ASN A 74 -0.27 0.78 14.07
C ASN A 74 -1.30 -0.11 14.76
N TYR A 75 -1.34 -1.40 14.42
CA TYR A 75 -2.22 -2.34 15.10
C TYR A 75 -1.88 -2.43 16.59
N GLY A 76 -0.59 -2.51 16.91
CA GLY A 76 -0.15 -2.55 18.29
C GLY A 76 -0.51 -1.28 19.06
N VAL A 77 -0.41 -0.12 18.41
CA VAL A 77 -0.79 1.15 19.00
C VAL A 77 -2.30 1.20 19.27
N PHE A 78 -3.12 0.78 18.31
CA PHE A 78 -4.57 0.75 18.49
C PHE A 78 -4.98 -0.23 19.57
N ASP A 79 -4.36 -1.39 19.60
CA ASP A 79 -4.69 -2.40 20.60
C ASP A 79 -4.42 -1.91 22.01
N SER A 80 -3.38 -1.12 22.19
CA SER A 80 -3.06 -0.58 23.53
C SER A 80 -4.02 0.53 23.97
N PHE A 81 -4.81 1.09 23.07
CA PHE A 81 -5.84 2.07 23.41
C PHE A 81 -7.18 1.44 23.76
N THR A 82 -7.37 0.21 23.40
CA THR A 82 -8.61 -0.50 23.69
C THR A 82 -8.47 -1.39 24.92
#